data_0863c706e00e86bafcf57ded438eeced
#
_entry.id   0863c706e00e86bafcf57ded438eeced
#
_cell.length_a   1.000
_cell.length_b   1.000
_cell.length_c   1.000
_cell.angle_alpha   90.00
_cell.angle_beta   90.00
_cell.angle_gamma   90.00
#
_symmetry.space_group_name_H-M   'P 1'
#
loop_
_entity.id
_entity.type
_entity.pdbx_description
1 polymer ?
#
loop_
_entity_poly.entity_id
_entity_poly.type
_entity_poly.pdbx_seq_one_letter_code
_entity_poly.pdbx_strand_id
1 'polypeptide(L)'
;MSFEKHFDKFQCYYLDQEDNTAYLSKLTELASRAEVVTVDLETTGLNPLKDQISLIGVGVNDKESGWNCFLFDQLAHDFTKTLRPLLESKKTYKLGHNFKF
;
A
#
# COMPACT_ATOMS: atom_id res chain seq x y z
N MET A 1 -24.71 -9.07 7.11
CA MET A 1 -23.77 -8.03 7.53
C MET A 1 -24.01 -6.78 6.70
N SER A 2 -24.20 -5.66 7.35
CA SER A 2 -24.51 -4.44 6.61
C SER A 2 -23.25 -3.85 5.98
N PHE A 3 -23.44 -3.23 4.83
CA PHE A 3 -22.41 -2.53 4.09
C PHE A 3 -21.73 -1.45 4.95
N GLU A 4 -22.52 -0.77 5.78
CA GLU A 4 -22.02 0.30 6.66
C GLU A 4 -20.97 -0.16 7.66
N LYS A 5 -21.08 -1.39 8.18
CA LYS A 5 -20.11 -1.93 9.13
C LYS A 5 -18.74 -2.15 8.50
N HIS A 6 -18.67 -2.39 7.21
CA HIS A 6 -17.40 -2.52 6.51
C HIS A 6 -16.69 -1.18 6.38
N PHE A 7 -17.45 -0.12 6.11
CA PHE A 7 -16.88 1.22 5.98
C PHE A 7 -16.40 1.79 7.31
N ASP A 8 -17.09 1.49 8.40
CA ASP A 8 -16.69 1.95 9.73
C ASP A 8 -15.30 1.46 10.13
N LYS A 9 -14.84 0.36 9.49
CA LYS A 9 -13.52 -0.24 9.74
C LYS A 9 -12.57 -0.10 8.56
N PHE A 10 -12.78 0.90 7.74
CA PHE A 10 -11.90 1.20 6.63
C PHE A 10 -11.19 2.52 6.88
N GLN A 11 -9.86 2.49 6.82
CA GLN A 11 -9.04 3.68 7.02
C GLN A 11 -8.11 3.83 5.84
N CYS A 12 -7.94 5.06 5.37
CA CYS A 12 -7.11 5.37 4.22
C CYS A 12 -6.14 6.50 4.57
N TYR A 13 -4.87 6.30 4.22
CA TYR A 13 -3.80 7.24 4.46
C TYR A 13 -3.13 7.60 3.14
N TYR A 14 -2.92 8.88 2.91
CA TYR A 14 -2.26 9.38 1.70
C TYR A 14 -0.89 9.91 2.07
N LEU A 15 0.15 9.40 1.39
CA LEU A 15 1.54 9.73 1.66
C LEU A 15 2.16 10.33 0.41
N ASP A 16 2.62 11.56 0.53
CA ASP A 16 3.23 12.31 -0.58
C ASP A 16 4.60 12.90 -0.20
N GLN A 17 5.08 12.63 1.01
CA GLN A 17 6.31 13.20 1.53
C GLN A 17 7.12 12.15 2.28
N GLU A 18 8.43 12.36 2.30
CA GLU A 18 9.37 11.49 3.01
C GLU A 18 9.11 11.45 4.52
N ASP A 19 8.62 12.54 5.07
CA ASP A 19 8.43 12.67 6.51
C ASP A 19 7.06 12.18 7.03
N ASN A 20 6.33 11.44 6.22
CA ASN A 20 5.12 10.74 6.66
C ASN A 20 5.46 9.52 7.55
N THR A 21 6.41 9.68 8.46
CA THR A 21 6.98 8.59 9.25
C THR A 21 5.98 7.89 10.17
N ALA A 22 5.01 8.64 10.70
CA ALA A 22 3.99 8.05 11.57
C ALA A 22 3.15 7.02 10.82
N TYR A 23 2.78 7.31 9.57
CA TYR A 23 2.01 6.40 8.74
C TYR A 23 2.84 5.21 8.26
N LEU A 24 4.13 5.44 7.97
CA LEU A 24 5.05 4.38 7.58
C LEU A 24 5.27 3.40 8.74
N SER A 25 5.41 3.92 9.96
CA SER A 25 5.53 3.08 11.15
C SER A 25 4.28 2.25 11.37
N LYS A 26 3.10 2.85 11.15
CA LYS A 26 1.84 2.14 11.26
C LYS A 26 1.73 1.02 10.23
N LEU A 27 2.10 1.29 8.98
CA LEU A 27 2.10 0.26 7.94
C LEU A 27 3.03 -0.89 8.32
N THR A 28 4.25 -0.59 8.77
CA THR A 28 5.23 -1.60 9.17
C THR A 28 4.68 -2.48 10.28
N GLU A 29 4.08 -1.87 11.29
CA GLU A 29 3.49 -2.60 12.40
C GLU A 29 2.35 -3.51 11.94
N LEU A 30 1.42 -2.99 11.16
CA LEU A 30 0.28 -3.77 10.66
C LEU A 30 0.74 -4.91 9.76
N ALA A 31 1.69 -4.63 8.86
CA ALA A 31 2.20 -5.64 7.93
C ALA A 31 2.98 -6.74 8.66
N SER A 32 3.62 -6.44 9.79
CA SER A 32 4.40 -7.42 10.54
C SER A 32 3.54 -8.56 11.10
N ARG A 33 2.26 -8.30 11.32
CA ARG A 33 1.34 -9.30 11.86
C ARG A 33 0.27 -9.76 10.86
N ALA A 34 0.32 -9.25 9.63
CA ALA A 34 -0.61 -9.64 8.59
C ALA A 34 -0.08 -10.85 7.81
N GLU A 35 -0.97 -11.75 7.40
CA GLU A 35 -0.60 -12.86 6.54
C GLU A 35 -0.51 -12.43 5.09
N VAL A 36 -1.39 -11.51 4.69
CA VAL A 36 -1.49 -11.03 3.31
C VAL A 36 -1.60 -9.52 3.30
N VAL A 37 -0.86 -8.89 2.41
CA VAL A 37 -1.07 -7.47 2.07
C VAL A 37 -1.45 -7.39 0.60
N THR A 38 -2.30 -6.44 0.27
CA THR A 38 -2.65 -6.16 -1.12
C THR A 38 -1.77 -5.05 -1.64
N VAL A 39 -1.35 -5.16 -2.90
CA VAL A 39 -0.56 -4.12 -3.55
C VAL A 39 -1.21 -3.83 -4.91
N ASP A 40 -1.51 -2.56 -5.14
CA ASP A 40 -2.10 -2.10 -6.37
C ASP A 40 -1.25 -0.98 -6.94
N LEU A 41 -1.01 -1.02 -8.25
CA LEU A 41 -0.16 -0.04 -8.92
C LEU A 41 -0.98 0.71 -9.96
N GLU A 42 -0.87 2.03 -9.93
CA GLU A 42 -1.37 2.89 -10.99
C GLU A 42 -0.18 3.48 -11.74
N THR A 43 -0.31 3.62 -13.03
CA THR A 43 0.77 4.15 -13.89
C THR A 43 0.26 5.35 -14.67
N THR A 44 1.19 6.14 -15.22
CA THR A 44 0.85 7.29 -16.06
C THR A 44 0.27 6.87 -17.43
N GLY A 45 0.53 5.62 -17.82
CA GLY A 45 0.01 5.05 -19.06
C GLY A 45 0.36 3.58 -19.16
N LEU A 46 0.20 3.01 -20.36
CA LEU A 46 0.37 1.57 -20.58
C LEU A 46 1.72 1.19 -21.19
N ASN A 47 2.55 2.16 -21.53
CA ASN A 47 3.85 1.91 -22.16
C ASN A 47 4.95 1.79 -21.09
N PRO A 48 5.48 0.59 -20.82
CA PRO A 48 6.48 0.39 -19.76
C PRO A 48 7.82 1.07 -20.03
N LEU A 49 8.09 1.46 -21.28
CA LEU A 49 9.33 2.17 -21.64
C LEU A 49 9.22 3.68 -21.43
N LYS A 50 8.02 4.21 -21.38
CA LYS A 50 7.78 5.66 -21.38
C LYS A 50 7.06 6.10 -20.10
N ASP A 51 6.17 5.26 -19.60
CA ASP A 51 5.33 5.60 -18.48
C ASP A 51 5.94 5.12 -17.17
N GLN A 52 5.52 5.73 -16.08
CA GLN A 52 6.03 5.44 -14.76
C GLN A 52 4.89 5.15 -13.78
N ILE A 53 5.24 4.54 -12.65
CA ILE A 53 4.28 4.31 -11.58
C ILE A 53 3.91 5.67 -10.97
N SER A 54 2.62 5.95 -10.91
CA SER A 54 2.11 7.21 -10.33
C SER A 54 1.63 7.03 -8.90
N LEU A 55 1.11 5.85 -8.57
CA LEU A 55 0.54 5.57 -7.26
C LEU A 55 0.80 4.13 -6.88
N ILE A 56 1.16 3.91 -5.62
CA ILE A 56 1.28 2.57 -5.05
C ILE A 56 0.28 2.48 -3.90
N GLY A 57 -0.67 1.56 -3.99
CA GLY A 57 -1.62 1.29 -2.92
C GLY A 57 -1.25 0.03 -2.18
N VAL A 58 -1.17 0.11 -0.85
CA VAL A 58 -0.89 -1.05 0.00
C VAL A 58 -2.04 -1.20 0.99
N GLY A 59 -2.73 -2.33 0.96
CA GLY A 59 -3.83 -2.60 1.86
C GLY A 59 -3.48 -3.70 2.85
N VAL A 60 -3.81 -3.47 4.11
CA VAL A 60 -3.61 -4.45 5.17
C VAL A 60 -4.93 -4.62 5.93
N ASN A 61 -5.40 -5.85 6.01
CA ASN A 61 -6.58 -6.17 6.82
C ASN A 61 -6.12 -6.62 8.20
N ASP A 62 -6.41 -5.79 9.18
CA ASP A 62 -6.05 -6.05 10.58
C ASP A 62 -7.30 -6.48 11.35
N LYS A 63 -7.14 -7.47 12.24
CA LYS A 63 -8.27 -8.02 13.00
C LYS A 63 -8.96 -6.99 13.89
N GLU A 64 -8.19 -6.05 14.41
CA GLU A 64 -8.72 -5.05 15.31
C GLU A 64 -9.23 -3.81 14.59
N SER A 65 -8.44 -3.27 13.67
CA SER A 65 -8.75 -2.00 13.02
C SER A 65 -9.41 -2.13 11.65
N GLY A 66 -9.51 -3.36 11.12
CA GLY A 66 -10.09 -3.60 9.81
C GLY A 66 -9.13 -3.29 8.67
N TRP A 67 -9.66 -2.84 7.54
CA TRP A 67 -8.84 -2.51 6.38
C TRP A 67 -8.13 -1.18 6.56
N ASN A 68 -6.83 -1.19 6.37
CA ASN A 68 -5.99 -0.01 6.35
C ASN A 68 -5.34 0.08 4.98
N CYS A 69 -5.59 1.17 4.28
CA CYS A 69 -5.06 1.40 2.94
C CYS A 69 -4.08 2.55 2.98
N PHE A 70 -2.89 2.33 2.42
CA PHE A 70 -1.83 3.33 2.35
C PHE A 70 -1.59 3.66 0.89
N LEU A 71 -1.84 4.90 0.50
CA LEU A 71 -1.67 5.37 -0.87
C LEU A 71 -0.40 6.21 -0.94
N PHE A 72 0.58 5.72 -1.69
CA PHE A 72 1.86 6.38 -1.86
C PHE A 72 1.88 7.11 -3.20
N ASP A 73 1.95 8.42 -3.15
CA ASP A 73 2.03 9.26 -4.35
C ASP A 73 3.47 9.22 -4.88
N GLN A 74 3.71 8.37 -5.84
CA GLN A 74 5.03 8.10 -6.37
C GLN A 74 5.55 9.25 -7.24
N LEU A 75 4.64 10.08 -7.76
CA LEU A 75 5.03 11.27 -8.51
C LEU A 75 5.49 12.41 -7.61
N ALA A 76 4.94 12.47 -6.39
CA ALA A 76 5.33 13.48 -5.40
C ALA A 76 6.66 13.13 -4.73
N HIS A 77 6.90 11.85 -4.48
CA HIS A 77 8.11 11.36 -3.82
C HIS A 77 8.35 9.89 -4.20
N ASP A 78 9.60 9.51 -4.39
CA ASP A 78 9.95 8.12 -4.70
C ASP A 78 9.96 7.29 -3.42
N PHE A 79 8.95 6.43 -3.26
CA PHE A 79 8.82 5.54 -2.11
C PHE A 79 9.41 4.14 -2.34
N THR A 80 10.11 3.93 -3.45
CA THR A 80 10.62 2.61 -3.81
C THR A 80 11.51 2.01 -2.71
N LYS A 81 12.46 2.79 -2.21
CA LYS A 81 13.36 2.33 -1.16
C LYS A 81 12.63 2.03 0.15
N THR A 82 11.65 2.86 0.47
CA THR A 82 10.85 2.72 1.69
C THR A 82 10.02 1.45 1.66
N LEU A 83 9.43 1.13 0.52
CA LEU A 83 8.53 -0.01 0.37
C LEU A 83 9.26 -1.32 0.03
N ARG A 84 10.52 -1.25 -0.39
CA ARG A 84 11.26 -2.44 -0.80
C ARG A 84 11.28 -3.54 0.25
N PRO A 85 11.56 -3.28 1.55
CA PRO A 85 11.56 -4.34 2.54
C PRO A 85 10.24 -5.08 2.64
N LEU A 86 9.12 -4.36 2.55
CA LEU A 86 7.80 -4.98 2.56
C LEU A 86 7.56 -5.81 1.31
N LEU A 87 7.88 -5.24 0.14
CA LEU A 87 7.61 -5.90 -1.14
C LEU A 87 8.47 -7.12 -1.36
N GLU A 88 9.69 -7.15 -0.81
CA GLU A 88 10.62 -8.26 -0.94
C GLU A 88 10.53 -9.27 0.21
N SER A 89 9.72 -9.00 1.24
CA SER A 89 9.59 -9.89 2.39
C SER A 89 8.99 -11.23 1.99
N LYS A 90 9.64 -12.32 2.38
CA LYS A 90 9.15 -13.67 2.14
C LYS A 90 8.14 -14.12 3.21
N LYS A 91 8.03 -13.39 4.30
CA LYS A 91 7.12 -13.72 5.40
C LYS A 91 5.67 -13.32 5.13
N THR A 92 5.46 -12.38 4.23
CA THR A 92 4.15 -11.81 3.95
C THR A 92 3.79 -12.07 2.51
N TYR A 93 2.64 -12.67 2.27
CA TYR A 93 2.12 -12.82 0.92
C TYR A 93 1.64 -11.46 0.40
N LYS A 94 2.03 -11.13 -0.80
CA LYS A 94 1.55 -9.94 -1.50
C LYS A 94 0.59 -10.36 -2.59
N LEU A 95 -0.65 -9.90 -2.48
CA LEU A 95 -1.66 -10.10 -3.51
C LEU A 95 -1.67 -8.85 -4.37
N GLY A 96 -1.22 -8.98 -5.59
CA GLY A 96 -1.04 -7.84 -6.48
C GLY A 96 -2.05 -7.79 -7.59
N HIS A 97 -2.30 -6.57 -8.05
CA HIS A 97 -3.09 -6.27 -9.23
C HIS A 97 -2.26 -5.30 -10.07
N ASN A 98 -2.20 -5.54 -11.38
CA ASN A 98 -1.37 -4.77 -12.32
C ASN A 98 0.13 -4.84 -12.04
N PHE A 99 0.61 -6.00 -11.64
CA PHE A 99 2.00 -6.24 -11.26
C PHE A 99 2.94 -6.47 -12.45
N LYS A 100 2.66 -5.92 -13.60
CA LYS A 100 3.44 -6.19 -14.80
C LYS A 100 4.68 -5.29 -14.98
N PHE A 101 5.02 -4.53 -13.99
CA PHE A 101 6.13 -3.57 -14.09
C PHE A 101 7.32 -3.94 -13.23
#